data_9591d3e81683d5ea3833b8765c460101
#
_entry.id   9591d3e81683d5ea3833b8765c460101
#
_cell.length_a   1.000
_cell.length_b   1.000
_cell.length_c   1.000
_cell.angle_alpha   90.00
_cell.angle_beta   90.00
_cell.angle_gamma   90.00
#
_symmetry.space_group_name_H-M   'P 1'
#
loop_
_entity.id
_entity.type
_entity.pdbx_description
1 polymer ?
#
loop_
_entity_poly.entity_id
_entity_poly.type
_entity_poly.pdbx_seq_one_letter_code
_entity_poly.pdbx_strand_id
1 'polypeptide(L)'
;MKMTPIRLAWRGSLAVLCALGTTALAQNKPEKEESLAPSKPPLVLQNRYFLKKLRPELSLHGGQVLNESYSQTFQVGARAGLFITETLGVEYTFDKYLGGDSDDLKALRKLEYCGANGEPDTTCKRVEPSFVRLESGHSATLTFAPIYGKINLLEGYILYSDIYANVGAGMLGTSQGSKPTAILGVGQRFYFAKSFNVRVDAVDHIFQEERTNGTDKTKNVRNAWTVSLGVSAFLTE
;
A
#
# COMPACT_ATOMS: atom_id res chain seq x y z
N MET A 1 -29.31 33.13 17.12
CA MET A 1 -29.41 32.04 16.15
C MET A 1 -28.44 30.95 16.59
N LYS A 2 -28.96 29.85 17.20
CA LYS A 2 -28.14 28.80 17.83
C LYS A 2 -27.68 27.82 16.76
N MET A 3 -26.38 27.77 16.52
CA MET A 3 -25.76 26.74 15.68
C MET A 3 -25.53 25.49 16.51
N THR A 4 -26.20 24.41 16.17
CA THR A 4 -25.93 23.07 16.67
C THR A 4 -24.76 22.47 15.92
N PRO A 5 -23.73 21.87 16.57
CA PRO A 5 -22.65 21.20 15.88
C PRO A 5 -23.12 19.85 15.36
N ILE A 6 -23.03 19.66 14.06
CA ILE A 6 -23.18 18.35 13.40
C ILE A 6 -21.94 17.53 13.76
N ARG A 7 -22.08 16.59 14.67
CA ARG A 7 -21.10 15.55 14.94
C ARG A 7 -21.14 14.53 13.81
N LEU A 8 -20.25 14.65 12.86
CA LEU A 8 -20.03 13.63 11.84
C LEU A 8 -19.29 12.45 12.50
N ALA A 9 -20.04 11.44 12.88
CA ALA A 9 -19.53 10.18 13.42
C ALA A 9 -19.03 9.30 12.27
N TRP A 10 -17.78 9.49 11.87
CA TRP A 10 -17.07 8.52 11.02
C TRP A 10 -16.37 7.49 11.93
N ARG A 11 -17.17 6.61 12.53
CA ARG A 11 -16.73 5.35 13.13
C ARG A 11 -17.20 4.24 12.19
N GLY A 12 -16.36 3.88 11.25
CA GLY A 12 -16.68 2.82 10.30
C GLY A 12 -15.40 2.17 9.74
N SER A 13 -15.09 1.02 10.29
CA SER A 13 -14.50 -0.11 9.59
C SER A 13 -13.01 -0.05 9.20
N LEU A 14 -12.12 0.03 10.21
CA LEU A 14 -10.74 -0.48 10.08
C LEU A 14 -10.55 -1.79 10.89
N ALA A 15 -11.61 -2.58 11.06
CA ALA A 15 -11.62 -3.75 11.95
C ALA A 15 -11.76 -5.11 11.22
N VAL A 16 -11.43 -5.21 9.94
CA VAL A 16 -11.68 -6.47 9.20
C VAL A 16 -10.41 -7.23 8.80
N LEU A 17 -9.20 -6.72 9.00
CA LEU A 17 -7.99 -7.45 8.58
C LEU A 17 -7.21 -8.17 9.70
N CYS A 18 -7.65 -8.13 10.96
CA CYS A 18 -6.95 -8.78 12.08
C CYS A 18 -7.60 -10.08 12.61
N ALA A 19 -8.61 -10.63 11.98
CA ALA A 19 -9.39 -11.75 12.51
C ALA A 19 -9.09 -13.13 11.89
N LEU A 20 -7.85 -13.42 11.48
CA LEU A 20 -7.46 -14.80 11.10
C LEU A 20 -6.29 -15.32 11.90
N GLY A 21 -6.17 -14.92 13.16
CA GLY A 21 -5.33 -15.57 14.15
C GLY A 21 -6.15 -16.51 15.04
N THR A 22 -6.69 -17.61 14.52
CA THR A 22 -7.26 -18.67 15.35
C THR A 22 -6.14 -19.42 16.03
N THR A 23 -5.99 -19.22 17.33
CA THR A 23 -5.20 -20.07 18.22
C THR A 23 -5.83 -21.46 18.28
N ALA A 24 -5.20 -22.42 17.62
CA ALA A 24 -5.49 -23.82 17.83
C ALA A 24 -4.97 -24.22 19.22
N LEU A 25 -5.87 -24.34 20.18
CA LEU A 25 -5.59 -24.99 21.46
C LEU A 25 -5.44 -26.47 21.21
N ALA A 26 -4.19 -26.94 21.21
CA ALA A 26 -3.89 -28.34 21.18
C ALA A 26 -4.31 -28.98 22.53
N GLN A 27 -5.27 -29.91 22.50
CA GLN A 27 -5.60 -30.77 23.64
C GLN A 27 -4.45 -31.71 23.90
N ASN A 28 -3.79 -31.54 25.07
CA ASN A 28 -2.82 -32.46 25.59
C ASN A 28 -3.53 -33.72 26.08
N LYS A 29 -3.28 -34.83 25.40
CA LYS A 29 -3.53 -36.18 25.92
C LYS A 29 -2.25 -36.65 26.61
N PRO A 30 -2.26 -37.09 27.86
CA PRO A 30 -1.04 -37.59 28.53
C PRO A 30 -0.65 -38.93 27.94
N GLU A 31 0.43 -38.96 27.21
CA GLU A 31 1.07 -40.18 26.75
C GLU A 31 2.36 -40.44 27.56
N LYS A 32 2.53 -41.69 27.98
CA LYS A 32 3.56 -42.21 28.83
C LYS A 32 4.96 -41.74 28.49
N GLU A 33 5.70 -41.31 29.53
CA GLU A 33 7.15 -41.08 29.46
C GLU A 33 7.88 -42.37 29.10
N GLU A 34 8.38 -42.44 27.88
CA GLU A 34 9.45 -43.34 27.47
C GLU A 34 10.68 -42.47 27.23
N SER A 35 11.68 -42.64 28.10
CA SER A 35 12.95 -41.93 28.08
C SER A 35 13.70 -42.24 26.80
N LEU A 36 13.64 -41.35 25.83
CA LEU A 36 14.45 -41.39 24.62
C LEU A 36 15.40 -40.18 24.59
N ALA A 37 16.67 -40.50 24.33
CA ALA A 37 17.76 -39.55 24.11
C ALA A 37 17.34 -38.34 23.26
N PRO A 38 17.98 -37.15 23.38
CA PRO A 38 17.60 -35.96 22.67
C PRO A 38 17.65 -36.20 21.15
N SER A 39 16.51 -36.55 20.58
CA SER A 39 16.35 -36.62 19.14
C SER A 39 16.53 -35.21 18.60
N LYS A 40 17.50 -35.02 17.72
CA LYS A 40 17.61 -33.80 16.92
C LYS A 40 16.21 -33.47 16.40
N PRO A 41 15.74 -32.23 16.56
CA PRO A 41 14.43 -31.85 16.02
C PRO A 41 14.40 -32.25 14.54
N PRO A 42 13.31 -32.90 14.07
CA PRO A 42 13.21 -33.29 12.69
C PRO A 42 13.38 -32.03 11.84
N LEU A 43 14.37 -32.05 10.97
CA LEU A 43 14.52 -31.00 9.92
C LEU A 43 13.27 -31.12 9.05
N VAL A 44 12.23 -30.33 9.38
CA VAL A 44 11.06 -30.21 8.54
C VAL A 44 11.50 -29.47 7.30
N LEU A 45 11.91 -30.18 6.28
CA LEU A 45 12.16 -29.63 4.95
C LEU A 45 10.79 -29.13 4.45
N GLN A 46 10.53 -27.83 4.60
CA GLN A 46 9.39 -27.22 3.95
C GLN A 46 9.64 -27.27 2.44
N ASN A 47 9.00 -28.23 1.77
CA ASN A 47 9.02 -28.29 0.32
C ASN A 47 8.26 -27.06 -0.22
N ARG A 48 9.01 -26.01 -0.59
CA ARG A 48 8.46 -24.82 -1.21
C ARG A 48 8.08 -25.18 -2.65
N TYR A 49 6.80 -25.15 -2.93
CA TYR A 49 6.28 -25.45 -4.27
C TYR A 49 6.73 -24.40 -5.31
N PHE A 50 6.97 -23.15 -4.85
CA PHE A 50 7.45 -22.05 -5.68
C PHE A 50 8.84 -21.62 -5.25
N LEU A 51 9.80 -21.82 -6.15
CA LEU A 51 11.15 -21.31 -5.99
C LEU A 51 11.22 -19.94 -6.66
N LYS A 52 11.69 -18.92 -5.93
CA LYS A 52 11.80 -17.53 -6.41
C LYS A 52 13.24 -17.12 -6.71
N LYS A 53 14.21 -17.84 -6.16
CA LYS A 53 15.63 -17.50 -6.27
C LYS A 53 16.09 -17.35 -7.73
N LEU A 54 16.68 -16.19 -8.05
CA LEU A 54 17.20 -15.80 -9.35
C LEU A 54 16.14 -15.80 -10.47
N ARG A 55 14.87 -15.70 -10.12
CA ARG A 55 13.78 -15.60 -11.09
C ARG A 55 13.33 -14.14 -11.23
N PRO A 56 13.41 -13.55 -12.43
CA PRO A 56 12.83 -12.25 -12.70
C PRO A 56 11.32 -12.33 -12.69
N GLU A 57 10.68 -11.32 -12.06
CA GLU A 57 9.24 -11.16 -11.94
C GLU A 57 8.83 -9.87 -12.64
N LEU A 58 7.81 -9.93 -13.50
CA LEU A 58 7.15 -8.76 -14.07
C LEU A 58 5.72 -8.69 -13.53
N SER A 59 5.28 -7.49 -13.20
CA SER A 59 3.96 -7.27 -12.60
C SER A 59 3.32 -6.02 -13.17
N LEU A 60 2.00 -6.08 -13.34
CA LEU A 60 1.14 -4.93 -13.61
C LEU A 60 0.20 -4.78 -12.42
N HIS A 61 -0.06 -3.54 -12.01
CA HIS A 61 -0.92 -3.28 -10.88
C HIS A 61 -1.76 -2.02 -11.08
N GLY A 62 -2.89 -1.99 -10.40
CA GLY A 62 -3.77 -0.84 -10.30
C GLY A 62 -4.21 -0.65 -8.86
N GLY A 63 -4.39 0.59 -8.45
CA GLY A 63 -4.72 0.89 -7.06
C GLY A 63 -5.34 2.26 -6.89
N GLN A 64 -5.54 2.63 -5.64
CA GLN A 64 -6.10 3.91 -5.26
C GLN A 64 -5.32 4.49 -4.08
N VAL A 65 -5.09 5.80 -4.13
CA VAL A 65 -4.56 6.58 -3.00
C VAL A 65 -5.69 6.87 -2.03
N LEU A 66 -5.52 6.51 -0.74
CA LEU A 66 -6.64 6.51 0.22
C LEU A 66 -6.75 7.79 1.04
N ASN A 67 -5.67 8.52 1.25
CA ASN A 67 -5.62 9.63 2.22
C ASN A 67 -5.53 11.02 1.54
N GLU A 68 -6.15 11.17 0.39
CA GLU A 68 -6.30 12.45 -0.30
C GLU A 68 -7.66 13.08 -0.01
N SER A 69 -7.65 14.33 0.49
CA SER A 69 -8.89 15.02 0.87
C SER A 69 -9.60 15.69 -0.31
N TYR A 70 -8.84 16.18 -1.29
CA TYR A 70 -9.37 16.99 -2.39
C TYR A 70 -9.23 16.35 -3.77
N SER A 71 -8.55 15.21 -3.85
CA SER A 71 -8.36 14.45 -5.08
C SER A 71 -8.79 13.00 -4.87
N GLN A 72 -9.34 12.39 -5.89
CA GLN A 72 -9.49 10.94 -6.00
C GLN A 72 -8.47 10.47 -7.02
N THR A 73 -7.40 9.85 -6.53
CA THR A 73 -6.28 9.44 -7.37
C THR A 73 -6.24 7.93 -7.50
N PHE A 74 -6.35 7.45 -8.74
CA PHE A 74 -6.08 6.07 -9.10
C PHE A 74 -4.63 5.94 -9.55
N GLN A 75 -4.03 4.80 -9.24
CA GLN A 75 -2.68 4.43 -9.63
C GLN A 75 -2.75 3.28 -10.61
N VAL A 76 -1.96 3.35 -11.67
CA VAL A 76 -1.66 2.22 -12.56
C VAL A 76 -0.15 2.16 -12.75
N GLY A 77 0.40 0.96 -12.73
CA GLY A 77 1.85 0.85 -12.82
C GLY A 77 2.34 -0.52 -13.24
N ALA A 78 3.64 -0.55 -13.48
CA ALA A 78 4.38 -1.77 -13.80
C ALA A 78 5.55 -1.92 -12.82
N ARG A 79 5.89 -3.17 -12.51
CA ARG A 79 6.97 -3.50 -11.60
C ARG A 79 7.83 -4.61 -12.22
N ALA A 80 9.14 -4.46 -12.09
CA ALA A 80 10.12 -5.48 -12.45
C ALA A 80 10.92 -5.83 -11.20
N GLY A 81 11.01 -7.10 -10.87
CA GLY A 81 11.69 -7.59 -9.69
C GLY A 81 12.64 -8.75 -9.98
N LEU A 82 13.61 -8.94 -9.11
CA LEU A 82 14.49 -10.08 -9.10
C LEU A 82 14.70 -10.55 -7.67
N PHE A 83 14.40 -11.80 -7.41
CA PHE A 83 14.67 -12.43 -6.13
C PHE A 83 16.12 -12.93 -6.08
N ILE A 84 16.91 -12.40 -5.14
CA ILE A 84 18.30 -12.83 -4.91
C ILE A 84 18.31 -14.15 -4.13
N THR A 85 17.39 -14.24 -3.15
CA THR A 85 17.14 -15.44 -2.36
C THR A 85 15.66 -15.80 -2.40
N GLU A 86 15.25 -16.86 -1.73
CA GLU A 86 13.83 -17.21 -1.59
C GLU A 86 13.00 -16.19 -0.80
N THR A 87 13.66 -15.35 0.00
CA THR A 87 13.01 -14.41 0.90
C THR A 87 13.35 -12.95 0.60
N LEU A 88 14.45 -12.69 -0.11
CA LEU A 88 14.92 -11.33 -0.37
C LEU A 88 14.98 -11.07 -1.88
N GLY A 89 14.38 -9.97 -2.30
CA GLY A 89 14.36 -9.49 -3.68
C GLY A 89 14.55 -7.98 -3.77
N VAL A 90 14.81 -7.54 -4.98
CA VAL A 90 14.86 -6.12 -5.37
C VAL A 90 13.78 -5.89 -6.42
N GLU A 91 13.00 -4.83 -6.26
CA GLU A 91 11.94 -4.48 -7.20
C GLU A 91 12.11 -3.02 -7.64
N TYR A 92 11.90 -2.76 -8.91
CA TYR A 92 11.77 -1.44 -9.48
C TYR A 92 10.33 -1.24 -9.93
N THR A 93 9.71 -0.14 -9.51
CA THR A 93 8.31 0.18 -9.79
C THR A 93 8.22 1.49 -10.54
N PHE A 94 7.38 1.53 -11.54
CA PHE A 94 6.96 2.73 -12.25
C PHE A 94 5.44 2.87 -12.13
N ASP A 95 4.98 4.03 -11.65
CA ASP A 95 3.59 4.35 -11.41
C ASP A 95 3.16 5.58 -12.19
N LYS A 96 1.94 5.55 -12.69
CA LYS A 96 1.22 6.69 -13.23
C LYS A 96 -0.02 6.93 -12.38
N TYR A 97 -0.18 8.16 -11.93
CA TYR A 97 -1.32 8.58 -11.14
C TYR A 97 -2.34 9.30 -12.01
N LEU A 98 -3.60 8.89 -11.91
CA LEU A 98 -4.74 9.43 -12.63
C LEU A 98 -5.65 10.09 -11.60
N GLY A 99 -5.45 11.37 -11.35
CA GLY A 99 -6.20 12.12 -10.34
C GLY A 99 -7.39 12.86 -10.94
N GLY A 100 -8.51 12.80 -10.22
CA GLY A 100 -9.70 13.63 -10.47
C GLY A 100 -10.04 14.49 -9.26
N ASP A 101 -10.86 15.52 -9.46
CA ASP A 101 -11.37 16.34 -8.36
C ASP A 101 -12.35 15.55 -7.52
N SER A 102 -12.16 15.54 -6.20
CA SER A 102 -13.13 14.93 -5.28
C SER A 102 -14.43 15.72 -5.24
N ASP A 103 -15.50 15.10 -4.78
CA ASP A 103 -16.80 15.78 -4.65
C ASP A 103 -16.73 16.88 -3.60
N ASP A 104 -15.91 16.73 -2.57
CA ASP A 104 -15.64 17.77 -1.57
C ASP A 104 -14.98 19.00 -2.19
N LEU A 105 -14.00 18.79 -3.08
CA LEU A 105 -13.38 19.90 -3.80
C LEU A 105 -14.37 20.61 -4.72
N LYS A 106 -15.21 19.88 -5.44
CA LYS A 106 -16.27 20.46 -6.27
C LYS A 106 -17.28 21.25 -5.46
N ALA A 107 -17.60 20.78 -4.25
CA ALA A 107 -18.48 21.49 -3.32
C ALA A 107 -17.83 22.77 -2.79
N LEU A 108 -16.53 22.72 -2.41
CA LEU A 108 -15.78 23.88 -1.95
C LEU A 108 -15.67 24.97 -3.02
N ARG A 109 -15.43 24.61 -4.26
CA ARG A 109 -15.33 25.57 -5.38
C ARG A 109 -16.65 26.27 -5.72
N LYS A 110 -17.78 25.77 -5.22
CA LYS A 110 -19.08 26.46 -5.31
C LYS A 110 -19.27 27.54 -4.26
N LEU A 111 -18.42 27.54 -3.21
CA LEU A 111 -18.47 28.54 -2.17
C LEU A 111 -17.74 29.80 -2.62
N GLU A 112 -18.42 30.93 -2.47
CA GLU A 112 -17.85 32.27 -2.73
C GLU A 112 -17.78 33.03 -1.40
N TYR A 113 -16.72 33.78 -1.21
CA TYR A 113 -16.58 34.68 -0.08
C TYR A 113 -16.32 36.09 -0.61
N CYS A 114 -16.99 37.07 0.01
CA CYS A 114 -16.95 38.46 -0.40
C CYS A 114 -16.39 39.31 0.76
N GLY A 115 -15.68 40.41 0.42
CA GLY A 115 -15.20 41.37 1.42
C GLY A 115 -14.08 40.87 2.34
N ALA A 116 -13.31 39.82 1.97
CA ALA A 116 -12.18 39.35 2.76
C ALA A 116 -10.97 40.31 2.59
N ASN A 117 -10.21 40.49 3.71
CA ASN A 117 -8.96 41.26 3.73
C ASN A 117 -9.08 42.75 3.40
N GLY A 118 -10.21 43.41 3.71
CA GLY A 118 -10.40 44.81 3.49
C GLY A 118 -10.73 45.21 2.07
N GLU A 119 -10.99 44.26 1.19
CA GLU A 119 -11.54 44.51 -0.14
C GLU A 119 -13.06 44.83 -0.03
N PRO A 120 -13.61 45.65 -0.98
CA PRO A 120 -15.03 45.96 -0.99
C PRO A 120 -15.90 44.70 -1.05
N ASP A 121 -17.04 44.69 -0.37
CA ASP A 121 -18.03 43.59 -0.34
C ASP A 121 -18.52 43.14 -1.74
N THR A 122 -18.25 43.97 -2.75
CA THR A 122 -18.59 43.68 -4.17
C THR A 122 -17.62 42.70 -4.84
N THR A 123 -16.46 42.43 -4.22
CA THR A 123 -15.44 41.53 -4.82
C THR A 123 -15.55 40.15 -4.20
N CYS A 124 -16.21 39.23 -4.88
CA CYS A 124 -16.34 37.84 -4.45
C CYS A 124 -15.25 36.97 -5.09
N LYS A 125 -14.62 36.15 -4.28
CA LYS A 125 -13.59 35.16 -4.71
C LYS A 125 -14.06 33.76 -4.39
N ARG A 126 -13.75 32.80 -5.25
CA ARG A 126 -14.01 31.37 -4.99
C ARG A 126 -12.97 30.79 -4.05
N VAL A 127 -13.41 29.83 -3.27
CA VAL A 127 -12.51 29.06 -2.40
C VAL A 127 -11.70 28.09 -3.26
N GLU A 128 -10.41 28.33 -3.38
CA GLU A 128 -9.48 27.39 -4.03
C GLU A 128 -8.44 26.89 -3.03
N PRO A 129 -8.63 25.66 -2.48
CA PRO A 129 -7.64 25.07 -1.58
C PRO A 129 -6.36 24.74 -2.34
N SER A 130 -5.21 25.07 -1.75
CA SER A 130 -3.91 24.67 -2.27
C SER A 130 -3.65 23.20 -1.87
N PHE A 131 -3.47 22.34 -2.86
CA PHE A 131 -3.10 20.92 -2.64
C PHE A 131 -2.18 20.43 -3.76
N VAL A 132 -1.45 19.36 -3.46
CA VAL A 132 -0.48 18.75 -4.37
C VAL A 132 -1.11 17.52 -4.99
N ARG A 133 -1.09 17.41 -6.31
CA ARG A 133 -1.52 16.25 -7.06
C ARG A 133 -0.33 15.35 -7.39
N LEU A 134 -0.55 14.05 -7.31
CA LEU A 134 0.39 13.04 -7.75
C LEU A 134 0.23 12.83 -9.26
N GLU A 135 1.34 12.70 -9.99
CA GLU A 135 1.34 12.54 -11.45
C GLU A 135 2.03 11.26 -11.91
N SER A 136 3.22 11.01 -11.39
CA SER A 136 4.00 9.81 -11.71
C SER A 136 4.95 9.48 -10.57
N GLY A 137 5.42 8.25 -10.53
CA GLY A 137 6.41 7.80 -9.56
C GLY A 137 7.31 6.73 -10.14
N HIS A 138 8.54 6.69 -9.65
CA HIS A 138 9.44 5.57 -9.87
C HIS A 138 10.25 5.32 -8.61
N SER A 139 10.44 4.06 -8.31
CA SER A 139 11.05 3.67 -7.06
C SER A 139 11.81 2.36 -7.17
N ALA A 140 12.80 2.21 -6.31
CA ALA A 140 13.52 0.97 -6.09
C ALA A 140 13.28 0.54 -4.63
N THR A 141 12.87 -0.72 -4.45
CA THR A 141 12.54 -1.27 -3.14
C THR A 141 13.22 -2.61 -2.93
N LEU A 142 13.58 -2.87 -1.67
CA LEU A 142 13.95 -4.20 -1.19
C LEU A 142 12.68 -4.87 -0.69
N THR A 143 12.44 -6.08 -1.17
CA THR A 143 11.30 -6.92 -0.79
C THR A 143 11.80 -8.04 0.11
N PHE A 144 11.23 -8.16 1.31
CA PHE A 144 11.51 -9.22 2.25
C PHE A 144 10.25 -10.04 2.51
N ALA A 145 10.25 -11.32 2.12
CA ALA A 145 9.13 -12.25 2.20
C ALA A 145 9.45 -13.42 3.15
N PRO A 146 9.39 -13.23 4.48
CA PRO A 146 9.76 -14.25 5.46
C PRO A 146 8.70 -15.33 5.63
N ILE A 147 7.42 -14.98 5.40
CA ILE A 147 6.28 -15.84 5.71
C ILE A 147 5.75 -16.45 4.42
N TYR A 148 5.82 -17.76 4.34
CA TYR A 148 5.24 -18.55 3.25
C TYR A 148 4.21 -19.50 3.84
N GLY A 149 3.01 -19.50 3.29
CA GLY A 149 1.87 -20.26 3.77
C GLY A 149 1.17 -21.08 2.71
N LYS A 150 0.33 -21.99 3.17
CA LYS A 150 -0.60 -22.76 2.37
C LYS A 150 -2.00 -22.52 2.93
N ILE A 151 -2.92 -22.11 2.08
CA ILE A 151 -4.31 -21.87 2.43
C ILE A 151 -5.14 -22.93 1.73
N ASN A 152 -5.90 -23.71 2.47
CA ASN A 152 -6.88 -24.61 1.87
C ASN A 152 -8.17 -23.83 1.63
N LEU A 153 -8.44 -23.51 0.37
CA LEU A 153 -9.58 -22.68 0.00
C LEU A 153 -10.88 -23.50 -0.09
N LEU A 154 -10.81 -24.73 -0.59
CA LEU A 154 -11.93 -25.63 -0.79
C LEU A 154 -11.38 -27.07 -0.73
N GLU A 155 -12.25 -28.07 -0.56
CA GLU A 155 -11.84 -29.48 -0.58
C GLU A 155 -10.98 -29.79 -1.81
N GLY A 156 -9.65 -29.93 -1.58
CA GLY A 156 -8.67 -30.31 -2.59
C GLY A 156 -7.94 -29.16 -3.32
N TYR A 157 -8.27 -27.88 -3.10
CA TYR A 157 -7.54 -26.78 -3.70
C TYR A 157 -6.63 -26.04 -2.70
N ILE A 158 -5.33 -26.22 -2.85
CA ILE A 158 -4.32 -25.59 -2.00
C ILE A 158 -3.81 -24.34 -2.69
N LEU A 159 -4.06 -23.17 -2.11
CA LEU A 159 -3.52 -21.90 -2.53
C LEU A 159 -2.25 -21.58 -1.74
N TYR A 160 -1.15 -21.39 -2.43
CA TYR A 160 0.09 -20.95 -1.81
C TYR A 160 0.12 -19.43 -1.71
N SER A 161 0.65 -18.91 -0.60
CA SER A 161 0.77 -17.47 -0.42
C SER A 161 2.06 -17.11 0.30
N ASP A 162 2.56 -15.90 0.08
CA ASP A 162 3.58 -15.28 0.91
C ASP A 162 3.16 -13.89 1.37
N ILE A 163 3.64 -13.50 2.55
CA ILE A 163 3.51 -12.16 3.09
C ILE A 163 4.89 -11.53 3.06
N TYR A 164 4.96 -10.30 2.56
CA TYR A 164 6.21 -9.58 2.40
C TYR A 164 6.10 -8.13 2.85
N ALA A 165 7.25 -7.56 3.18
CA ALA A 165 7.43 -6.15 3.43
C ALA A 165 8.35 -5.54 2.37
N ASN A 166 8.10 -4.29 2.01
CA ASN A 166 8.90 -3.51 1.09
C ASN A 166 9.44 -2.28 1.79
N VAL A 167 10.71 -1.97 1.56
CA VAL A 167 11.35 -0.74 2.00
C VAL A 167 12.21 -0.20 0.87
N GLY A 168 12.16 1.09 0.64
CA GLY A 168 12.94 1.67 -0.46
C GLY A 168 12.83 3.18 -0.57
N ALA A 169 13.27 3.67 -1.70
CA ALA A 169 13.26 5.08 -2.04
C ALA A 169 12.96 5.28 -3.52
N GLY A 170 12.51 6.48 -3.84
CA GLY A 170 12.17 6.84 -5.21
C GLY A 170 12.00 8.32 -5.42
N MET A 171 11.48 8.65 -6.57
CA MET A 171 11.08 10.02 -6.93
C MET A 171 9.60 10.03 -7.28
N LEU A 172 8.88 10.94 -6.67
CA LEU A 172 7.45 11.13 -6.87
C LEU A 172 7.24 12.45 -7.63
N GLY A 173 6.74 12.35 -8.85
CA GLY A 173 6.33 13.51 -9.66
C GLY A 173 4.99 14.03 -9.16
N THR A 174 4.99 15.29 -8.80
CA THR A 174 3.82 16.01 -8.29
C THR A 174 3.58 17.28 -9.09
N SER A 175 2.41 17.90 -8.94
CA SER A 175 2.10 19.20 -9.55
C SER A 175 3.07 20.33 -9.14
N GLN A 176 3.88 20.12 -8.09
CA GLN A 176 4.94 21.02 -7.64
C GLN A 176 6.35 20.61 -8.07
N GLY A 177 6.45 19.62 -8.98
CA GLY A 177 7.71 19.04 -9.43
C GLY A 177 8.04 17.70 -8.77
N SER A 178 9.22 17.19 -9.06
CA SER A 178 9.68 15.88 -8.57
C SER A 178 10.19 16.00 -7.14
N LYS A 179 9.74 15.10 -6.27
CA LYS A 179 10.09 15.05 -4.85
C LYS A 179 10.69 13.69 -4.49
N PRO A 180 11.81 13.66 -3.74
CA PRO A 180 12.31 12.40 -3.20
C PRO A 180 11.30 11.82 -2.22
N THR A 181 11.10 10.51 -2.29
CA THR A 181 10.16 9.78 -1.44
C THR A 181 10.81 8.57 -0.83
N ALA A 182 10.52 8.32 0.45
CA ALA A 182 10.77 7.04 1.09
C ALA A 182 9.52 6.17 0.96
N ILE A 183 9.72 4.86 0.86
CA ILE A 183 8.66 3.89 0.61
C ILE A 183 8.70 2.82 1.67
N LEU A 184 7.55 2.59 2.27
CA LEU A 184 7.29 1.49 3.17
C LEU A 184 6.03 0.77 2.71
N GLY A 185 6.06 -0.55 2.66
CA GLY A 185 4.91 -1.30 2.21
C GLY A 185 4.85 -2.70 2.80
N VAL A 186 3.65 -3.23 2.78
CA VAL A 186 3.37 -4.63 3.09
C VAL A 186 2.47 -5.19 2.00
N GLY A 187 2.62 -6.47 1.71
CA GLY A 187 1.78 -7.10 0.71
C GLY A 187 1.68 -8.59 0.91
N GLN A 188 0.75 -9.16 0.17
CA GLN A 188 0.54 -10.60 0.11
C GLN A 188 0.45 -11.03 -1.35
N ARG A 189 1.16 -12.11 -1.70
CA ARG A 189 1.08 -12.80 -2.98
C ARG A 189 0.30 -14.07 -2.85
N PHE A 190 -0.51 -14.37 -3.84
CA PHE A 190 -1.26 -15.60 -3.99
C PHE A 190 -0.84 -16.28 -5.29
N TYR A 191 -0.30 -17.49 -5.19
CA TYR A 191 0.24 -18.24 -6.33
C TYR A 191 -0.80 -19.19 -6.90
N PHE A 192 -1.26 -18.89 -8.10
CA PHE A 192 -2.25 -19.72 -8.82
C PHE A 192 -1.59 -20.72 -9.76
N ALA A 193 -0.40 -20.40 -10.25
CA ALA A 193 0.39 -21.29 -11.10
C ALA A 193 1.89 -21.10 -10.81
N LYS A 194 2.76 -21.98 -11.28
CA LYS A 194 4.21 -21.91 -11.07
C LYS A 194 4.85 -20.59 -11.53
N SER A 195 4.24 -19.92 -12.49
CA SER A 195 4.75 -18.68 -13.06
C SER A 195 3.81 -17.49 -12.86
N PHE A 196 2.62 -17.68 -12.26
CA PHE A 196 1.61 -16.64 -12.15
C PHE A 196 1.17 -16.44 -10.71
N ASN A 197 1.12 -15.19 -10.28
CA ASN A 197 0.61 -14.80 -8.97
C ASN A 197 -0.23 -13.52 -9.02
N VAL A 198 -1.09 -13.36 -8.03
CA VAL A 198 -1.85 -12.13 -7.76
C VAL A 198 -1.31 -11.52 -6.49
N ARG A 199 -1.15 -10.20 -6.48
CA ARG A 199 -0.59 -9.43 -5.36
C ARG A 199 -1.62 -8.43 -4.85
N VAL A 200 -1.65 -8.26 -3.53
CA VAL A 200 -2.34 -7.17 -2.85
C VAL A 200 -1.29 -6.42 -2.05
N ASP A 201 -1.14 -5.14 -2.31
CA ASP A 201 -0.14 -4.28 -1.69
C ASP A 201 -0.80 -3.12 -0.96
N ALA A 202 -0.25 -2.76 0.21
CA ALA A 202 -0.50 -1.50 0.89
C ALA A 202 0.84 -0.79 1.05
N VAL A 203 1.00 0.36 0.42
CA VAL A 203 2.27 1.10 0.32
C VAL A 203 2.08 2.53 0.79
N ASP A 204 2.99 3.00 1.61
CA ASP A 204 3.09 4.39 2.05
C ASP A 204 4.26 5.08 1.35
N HIS A 205 3.96 6.18 0.66
CA HIS A 205 4.93 7.08 0.04
C HIS A 205 5.11 8.30 0.94
N ILE A 206 6.26 8.42 1.58
CA ILE A 206 6.60 9.50 2.51
C ILE A 206 7.47 10.51 1.79
N PHE A 207 6.97 11.73 1.62
CA PHE A 207 7.66 12.81 0.90
C PHE A 207 7.44 14.17 1.53
N GLN A 208 8.21 15.17 1.11
CA GLN A 208 8.06 16.55 1.57
C GLN A 208 7.21 17.37 0.60
N GLU A 209 6.14 17.94 1.12
CA GLU A 209 5.27 18.89 0.43
C GLU A 209 5.63 20.33 0.83
N GLU A 210 5.70 21.23 -0.12
CA GLU A 210 5.84 22.67 0.14
C GLU A 210 4.48 23.34 -0.01
N ARG A 211 4.00 23.96 1.08
CA ARG A 211 2.79 24.79 1.05
C ARG A 211 3.16 26.26 1.14
N THR A 212 2.60 27.03 0.24
CA THR A 212 2.76 28.48 0.23
C THR A 212 1.51 29.11 0.84
N ASN A 213 1.65 29.73 2.00
CA ASN A 213 0.61 30.55 2.63
C ASN A 213 1.05 32.02 2.53
N GLY A 214 0.53 32.72 1.50
CA GLY A 214 0.99 34.08 1.23
C GLY A 214 2.47 34.12 0.81
N THR A 215 3.31 34.77 1.61
CA THR A 215 4.77 34.86 1.38
C THR A 215 5.56 33.73 2.03
N ASP A 216 4.99 33.01 2.98
CA ASP A 216 5.68 31.99 3.77
C ASP A 216 5.58 30.60 3.11
N LYS A 217 6.76 29.99 2.93
CA LYS A 217 6.88 28.60 2.44
C LYS A 217 7.11 27.67 3.62
N THR A 218 6.17 26.80 3.88
CA THR A 218 6.28 25.79 4.93
C THR A 218 6.48 24.41 4.30
N LYS A 219 7.51 23.69 4.76
CA LYS A 219 7.78 22.31 4.37
C LYS A 219 7.12 21.35 5.37
N ASN A 220 6.25 20.50 4.91
CA ASN A 220 5.59 19.49 5.71
C ASN A 220 5.88 18.10 5.15
N VAL A 221 6.03 17.14 6.03
CA VAL A 221 6.09 15.72 5.65
C VAL A 221 4.67 15.25 5.39
N ARG A 222 4.46 14.60 4.25
CA ARG A 222 3.19 14.02 3.86
C ARG A 222 3.36 12.55 3.52
N ASN A 223 2.37 11.78 3.87
CA ASN A 223 2.22 10.37 3.52
C ASN A 223 1.15 10.23 2.45
N ALA A 224 1.38 9.35 1.47
CA ALA A 224 0.38 8.94 0.50
C ALA A 224 0.21 7.42 0.56
N TRP A 225 -0.87 7.00 1.23
CA TRP A 225 -1.22 5.59 1.37
C TRP A 225 -1.92 5.09 0.12
N THR A 226 -1.39 4.05 -0.47
CA THR A 226 -1.93 3.41 -1.67
C THR A 226 -2.26 1.96 -1.40
N VAL A 227 -3.44 1.52 -1.79
CA VAL A 227 -3.80 0.09 -1.84
C VAL A 227 -3.91 -0.30 -3.32
N SER A 228 -3.23 -1.36 -3.69
CA SER A 228 -3.20 -1.84 -5.08
C SER A 228 -3.38 -3.35 -5.19
N LEU A 229 -3.96 -3.75 -6.30
CA LEU A 229 -4.09 -5.12 -6.75
C LEU A 229 -3.25 -5.28 -8.02
N GLY A 230 -2.46 -6.34 -8.09
CA GLY A 230 -1.60 -6.60 -9.24
C GLY A 230 -1.60 -8.06 -9.66
N VAL A 231 -1.19 -8.27 -10.89
CA VAL A 231 -0.90 -9.58 -11.45
C VAL A 231 0.58 -9.64 -11.83
N SER A 232 1.23 -10.74 -11.53
CA SER A 232 2.65 -10.91 -11.82
C SER A 232 2.94 -12.25 -12.46
N ALA A 233 4.01 -12.26 -13.24
CA ALA A 233 4.53 -13.46 -13.86
C ALA A 233 6.04 -13.58 -13.64
N PHE A 234 6.50 -14.78 -13.30
CA PHE A 234 7.91 -15.16 -13.31
C PHE A 234 8.31 -15.60 -14.71
N LEU A 235 9.40 -15.03 -15.25
CA LEU A 235 9.81 -15.21 -16.65
C LEU A 235 10.59 -16.50 -16.93
N THR A 236 11.11 -17.18 -15.89
CA THR A 236 11.90 -18.41 -16.03
C THR A 236 11.32 -19.52 -15.15
N GLU A 237 11.37 -20.75 -15.63
CA GLU A 237 11.06 -21.97 -14.87
C GLU A 237 12.28 -22.53 -14.14
#